data_447b269c61c06f8c2c82b2622604e96e
#
_entry.id   447b269c61c06f8c2c82b2622604e96e
#
_cell.length_a   1.000
_cell.length_b   1.000
_cell.length_c   1.000
_cell.angle_alpha   90.00
_cell.angle_beta   90.00
_cell.angle_gamma   90.00
#
_symmetry.space_group_name_H-M   'P 1'
#
loop_
_entity.id
_entity.type
_entity.pdbx_description
1 polymer ?
#
loop_
_entity_poly.entity_id
_entity_poly.type
_entity_poly.pdbx_seq_one_letter_code
_entity_poly.pdbx_strand_id
1 'polypeptide(L)'
;MRRPHNLLTGRGRGASRRRVAGLLSLALLGGCDRAGTSRDGTLAVADTVIAMPSPATTGSSTPHLALDASGRVLLSWTQRLPDSSVAVQMATWNGSTWDSTRTISQARDYFVNWADFPAITALGNGDLAAHWLEREAGGKYTYGVRVVRSSDEGRSWSAPVTPHTDGLAAEHGFVSLWSEGASDVGLVWLDGRKSAMADSAREMTIRTALVSSTGAITREALIDARSCDCCQTGTAATRGGRVLVYRDRSEAEIRDIAIVRQTPTGWSAPMRVHADEWHYPGCPVNGPQVAATGDTVVVAWYTAARDTARVNIARSVDGGATFAPPVRVDDGDPMGRVDVVLDDAANPVVVWLEQRGPDVAEVLARTVHG
;
A
#
# COMPACT_ATOMS: atom_id res chain seq x y z
N MET A 1 -32.76 -34.31 6.70
CA MET A 1 -33.28 -35.67 6.41
C MET A 1 -32.42 -36.34 5.35
N ARG A 2 -31.82 -37.46 5.78
CA ARG A 2 -31.37 -38.63 4.96
C ARG A 2 -30.38 -38.43 3.79
N ARG A 3 -29.14 -38.87 4.03
CA ARG A 3 -28.31 -39.61 3.04
C ARG A 3 -28.98 -40.93 2.60
N PRO A 4 -28.55 -41.66 1.55
CA PRO A 4 -27.35 -42.50 1.65
C PRO A 4 -26.55 -42.72 0.34
N HIS A 5 -25.28 -43.07 0.50
CA HIS A 5 -24.45 -44.20 0.02
C HIS A 5 -24.86 -44.93 -1.28
N ASN A 6 -23.89 -45.15 -2.15
CA ASN A 6 -23.43 -46.51 -2.46
C ASN A 6 -22.06 -46.56 -3.19
N LEU A 7 -21.26 -47.46 -2.67
CA LEU A 7 -20.07 -48.06 -3.23
C LEU A 7 -20.39 -49.02 -4.39
N LEU A 8 -19.46 -49.19 -5.34
CA LEU A 8 -19.21 -50.54 -5.90
C LEU A 8 -17.80 -50.59 -6.51
N THR A 9 -17.16 -51.62 -6.12
CA THR A 9 -15.83 -52.21 -6.43
C THR A 9 -15.75 -52.85 -7.81
N GLY A 10 -14.57 -52.89 -8.41
CA GLY A 10 -14.26 -53.74 -9.56
C GLY A 10 -12.76 -53.96 -9.76
N ARG A 11 -12.28 -55.13 -9.35
CA ARG A 11 -10.96 -55.67 -9.59
C ARG A 11 -10.81 -56.22 -11.00
N GLY A 12 -9.63 -56.15 -11.58
CA GLY A 12 -9.27 -56.97 -12.77
C GLY A 12 -7.76 -56.98 -13.09
N ARG A 13 -7.16 -58.13 -12.90
CA ARG A 13 -5.76 -58.49 -13.07
C ARG A 13 -5.33 -58.60 -14.55
N GLY A 14 -4.04 -58.55 -14.83
CA GLY A 14 -3.44 -59.15 -16.02
C GLY A 14 -2.03 -58.73 -16.36
N ALA A 15 -1.09 -59.53 -16.00
CA ALA A 15 0.35 -59.43 -16.34
C ALA A 15 0.65 -59.88 -17.77
N SER A 16 1.64 -59.32 -18.43
CA SER A 16 2.59 -60.16 -19.19
C SER A 16 3.88 -59.40 -19.55
N ARG A 17 4.99 -60.06 -19.25
CA ARG A 17 6.36 -59.68 -19.61
C ARG A 17 6.64 -60.03 -21.06
N ARG A 18 7.36 -59.17 -21.80
CA ARG A 18 8.31 -59.63 -22.84
C ARG A 18 9.53 -58.70 -22.87
N ARG A 19 10.69 -59.30 -22.66
CA ARG A 19 12.03 -58.75 -22.94
C ARG A 19 12.32 -58.90 -24.42
N VAL A 20 12.89 -57.88 -25.05
CA VAL A 20 13.74 -58.08 -26.24
C VAL A 20 14.91 -57.11 -26.09
N ALA A 21 16.12 -57.73 -26.17
CA ALA A 21 17.40 -57.04 -26.24
C ALA A 21 17.73 -56.69 -27.69
N GLY A 22 18.48 -55.64 -27.91
CA GLY A 22 19.06 -55.45 -29.22
C GLY A 22 19.64 -54.07 -29.51
N LEU A 23 20.97 -53.99 -29.42
CA LEU A 23 21.94 -53.29 -30.27
C LEU A 23 22.16 -51.76 -30.08
N LEU A 24 23.39 -51.49 -29.67
CA LEU A 24 24.13 -50.22 -29.77
C LEU A 24 24.16 -49.68 -31.21
N SER A 25 23.95 -48.37 -31.30
CA SER A 25 24.51 -47.54 -32.38
C SER A 25 24.89 -46.18 -31.78
N LEU A 26 26.21 -45.93 -31.69
CA LEU A 26 26.79 -44.63 -31.41
C LEU A 26 26.50 -43.70 -32.60
N ALA A 27 25.83 -42.60 -32.36
CA ALA A 27 25.83 -41.44 -33.23
C ALA A 27 26.21 -40.20 -32.37
N LEU A 28 27.45 -39.76 -32.56
CA LEU A 28 27.92 -38.46 -32.11
C LEU A 28 27.23 -37.38 -32.95
N LEU A 29 26.31 -36.63 -32.35
CA LEU A 29 25.84 -35.38 -32.90
C LEU A 29 25.99 -34.32 -31.81
N GLY A 30 26.82 -33.31 -32.11
CA GLY A 30 27.06 -32.14 -31.27
C GLY A 30 25.76 -31.42 -30.95
N GLY A 31 25.39 -31.41 -29.68
CA GLY A 31 24.33 -30.59 -29.13
C GLY A 31 24.92 -29.24 -28.74
N CYS A 32 24.44 -28.20 -29.37
CA CYS A 32 24.62 -26.82 -28.87
C CYS A 32 23.96 -26.75 -27.50
N ASP A 33 24.78 -26.67 -26.45
CA ASP A 33 24.34 -26.27 -25.13
C ASP A 33 23.76 -24.84 -25.21
N ARG A 34 22.45 -24.77 -25.27
CA ARG A 34 21.76 -23.55 -24.78
C ARG A 34 21.90 -23.57 -23.27
N ALA A 35 22.89 -22.84 -22.76
CA ALA A 35 22.97 -22.46 -21.38
C ALA A 35 21.66 -21.71 -21.04
N GLY A 36 20.72 -22.45 -20.48
CA GLY A 36 19.62 -21.87 -19.73
C GLY A 36 20.25 -21.19 -18.52
N THR A 37 20.36 -19.86 -18.54
CA THR A 37 20.68 -19.10 -17.35
C THR A 37 19.50 -19.30 -16.39
N SER A 38 19.64 -20.26 -15.48
CA SER A 38 18.88 -20.24 -14.23
C SER A 38 19.28 -18.94 -13.53
N ARG A 39 18.35 -18.00 -13.48
CA ARG A 39 18.46 -16.86 -12.59
C ARG A 39 18.24 -17.40 -11.18
N ASP A 40 19.27 -17.95 -10.58
CA ASP A 40 19.38 -18.06 -9.13
C ASP A 40 19.49 -16.63 -8.58
N GLY A 41 18.34 -15.99 -8.45
CA GLY A 41 18.19 -14.82 -7.60
C GLY A 41 18.31 -15.29 -6.17
N THR A 42 19.55 -15.45 -5.70
CA THR A 42 19.82 -15.63 -4.27
C THR A 42 19.13 -14.47 -3.56
N LEU A 43 18.16 -14.80 -2.70
CA LEU A 43 17.60 -13.86 -1.75
C LEU A 43 18.79 -13.24 -1.01
N ALA A 44 19.10 -11.98 -1.28
CA ALA A 44 19.99 -11.24 -0.40
C ALA A 44 19.21 -11.08 0.91
N VAL A 45 19.35 -12.02 1.81
CA VAL A 45 19.01 -11.84 3.22
C VAL A 45 19.85 -10.64 3.63
N ALA A 46 19.23 -9.61 4.16
CA ALA A 46 19.98 -8.53 4.79
C ALA A 46 20.98 -9.19 5.74
N ASP A 47 22.27 -8.99 5.52
CA ASP A 47 23.35 -9.72 6.21
C ASP A 47 23.25 -9.58 7.74
N THR A 48 22.45 -8.62 8.23
CA THR A 48 22.20 -8.44 9.67
C THR A 48 20.88 -7.73 9.90
N VAL A 49 19.95 -8.36 10.61
CA VAL A 49 18.77 -7.70 11.19
C VAL A 49 19.16 -7.14 12.55
N ILE A 50 19.11 -5.83 12.71
CA ILE A 50 19.42 -5.16 13.97
C ILE A 50 18.10 -4.87 14.70
N ALA A 51 17.93 -5.46 15.89
CA ALA A 51 16.81 -5.13 16.77
C ALA A 51 16.99 -3.71 17.32
N MET A 52 16.00 -2.86 17.09
CA MET A 52 15.98 -1.50 17.60
C MET A 52 14.92 -1.39 18.71
N PRO A 53 15.22 -0.70 19.84
CA PRO A 53 14.19 -0.45 20.83
C PRO A 53 13.06 0.38 20.22
N SER A 54 11.80 -0.04 20.46
CA SER A 54 10.63 0.70 19.99
C SER A 54 10.35 1.88 20.94
N PRO A 55 9.99 3.06 20.45
CA PRO A 55 9.51 4.16 21.29
C PRO A 55 8.04 3.95 21.71
N ALA A 56 7.32 3.05 21.03
CA ALA A 56 5.93 2.71 21.32
C ALA A 56 5.83 1.69 22.46
N THR A 57 4.81 1.83 23.29
CA THR A 57 4.57 0.96 24.46
C THR A 57 3.48 -0.07 24.19
N THR A 58 3.23 -0.98 25.13
CA THR A 58 2.13 -1.95 25.02
C THR A 58 0.80 -1.25 24.74
N GLY A 59 0.01 -1.78 23.83
CA GLY A 59 -1.27 -1.20 23.38
C GLY A 59 -1.12 -0.23 22.22
N SER A 60 0.09 -0.14 21.63
CA SER A 60 0.32 0.57 20.35
C SER A 60 -0.14 -0.25 19.16
N SER A 61 -0.51 0.44 18.08
CA SER A 61 -0.91 -0.16 16.79
C SER A 61 -0.73 0.84 15.64
N THR A 62 -0.95 0.38 14.43
CA THR A 62 -0.98 1.20 13.20
C THR A 62 0.25 2.09 13.02
N PRO A 63 1.47 1.53 12.98
CA PRO A 63 2.68 2.31 12.76
C PRO A 63 2.76 2.81 11.32
N HIS A 64 3.32 4.01 11.13
CA HIS A 64 3.66 4.56 9.85
C HIS A 64 5.03 5.24 9.91
N LEU A 65 5.87 5.02 8.90
CA LEU A 65 7.19 5.62 8.76
C LEU A 65 7.18 6.70 7.67
N ALA A 66 7.89 7.78 7.92
CA ALA A 66 8.15 8.85 6.97
C ALA A 66 9.56 9.41 7.17
N LEU A 67 10.02 10.25 6.24
CA LEU A 67 11.25 11.01 6.41
C LEU A 67 10.91 12.48 6.65
N ASP A 68 11.66 13.15 7.52
CA ASP A 68 11.62 14.59 7.61
C ASP A 68 12.50 15.26 6.54
N ALA A 69 12.48 16.58 6.48
CA ALA A 69 13.23 17.35 5.48
C ALA A 69 14.77 17.18 5.58
N SER A 70 15.28 16.69 6.69
CA SER A 70 16.69 16.38 6.91
C SER A 70 17.06 14.91 6.67
N GLY A 71 16.08 14.07 6.29
CA GLY A 71 16.26 12.64 6.09
C GLY A 71 16.20 11.80 7.38
N ARG A 72 15.80 12.39 8.52
CA ARG A 72 15.58 11.62 9.75
C ARG A 72 14.26 10.83 9.64
N VAL A 73 14.25 9.63 10.21
CA VAL A 73 13.04 8.79 10.21
C VAL A 73 12.05 9.29 11.26
N LEU A 74 10.84 9.55 10.83
CA LEU A 74 9.68 9.80 11.67
C LEU A 74 8.88 8.51 11.80
N LEU A 75 8.47 8.17 13.02
CA LEU A 75 7.50 7.10 13.28
C LEU A 75 6.27 7.73 13.91
N SER A 76 5.09 7.45 13.37
CA SER A 76 3.80 7.73 14.01
C SER A 76 3.05 6.43 14.30
N TRP A 77 2.20 6.42 15.34
CA TRP A 77 1.39 5.26 15.72
C TRP A 77 0.18 5.67 16.56
N THR A 78 -0.78 4.78 16.69
CA THR A 78 -1.84 4.94 17.69
C THR A 78 -1.45 4.24 18.99
N GLN A 79 -1.75 4.86 20.12
CA GLN A 79 -1.53 4.33 21.46
C GLN A 79 -2.84 4.33 22.24
N ARG A 80 -3.30 3.17 22.67
CA ARG A 80 -4.42 3.08 23.60
C ARG A 80 -3.93 3.43 25.02
N LEU A 81 -4.63 4.35 25.67
CA LEU A 81 -4.31 4.84 27.00
C LEU A 81 -5.17 4.16 28.08
N PRO A 82 -4.75 4.19 29.35
CA PRO A 82 -5.46 3.53 30.47
C PRO A 82 -6.89 4.05 30.67
N ASP A 83 -7.17 5.31 30.32
CA ASP A 83 -8.49 5.93 30.40
C ASP A 83 -9.41 5.60 29.21
N SER A 84 -9.00 4.63 28.37
CA SER A 84 -9.66 4.20 27.14
C SER A 84 -9.68 5.22 26.02
N SER A 85 -9.01 6.36 26.14
CA SER A 85 -8.73 7.23 25.01
C SER A 85 -7.64 6.65 24.11
N VAL A 86 -7.52 7.18 22.91
CA VAL A 86 -6.45 6.85 21.96
C VAL A 86 -5.66 8.12 21.68
N ALA A 87 -4.34 8.01 21.74
CA ALA A 87 -3.43 9.04 21.29
C ALA A 87 -2.82 8.66 19.93
N VAL A 88 -2.70 9.60 19.03
CA VAL A 88 -1.78 9.53 17.89
C VAL A 88 -0.46 10.13 18.35
N GLN A 89 0.58 9.34 18.29
CA GLN A 89 1.91 9.68 18.82
C GLN A 89 2.95 9.65 17.71
N MET A 90 4.08 10.31 17.96
CA MET A 90 5.24 10.29 17.08
C MET A 90 6.56 10.28 17.86
N ALA A 91 7.60 9.81 17.20
CA ALA A 91 8.99 9.95 17.62
C ALA A 91 9.89 10.10 16.37
N THR A 92 11.08 10.69 16.56
CA THR A 92 12.08 10.87 15.49
C THR A 92 13.31 10.03 15.81
N TRP A 93 13.81 9.30 14.83
CA TRP A 93 15.07 8.58 14.90
C TRP A 93 16.23 9.50 14.47
N ASN A 94 17.22 9.65 15.31
CA ASN A 94 18.36 10.53 15.06
C ASN A 94 19.59 9.81 14.46
N GLY A 95 19.43 8.54 14.05
CA GLY A 95 20.50 7.68 13.57
C GLY A 95 21.04 6.71 14.62
N SER A 96 20.73 6.90 15.92
CA SER A 96 21.17 6.04 17.02
C SER A 96 20.08 5.71 18.03
N THR A 97 19.20 6.65 18.34
CA THR A 97 18.10 6.50 19.30
C THR A 97 16.84 7.23 18.82
N TRP A 98 15.69 6.80 19.30
CA TRP A 98 14.47 7.57 19.21
C TRP A 98 14.51 8.72 20.22
N ASP A 99 14.00 9.87 19.83
CA ASP A 99 13.77 10.98 20.76
C ASP A 99 12.53 10.70 21.64
N SER A 100 12.20 11.66 22.51
CA SER A 100 11.02 11.54 23.38
C SER A 100 9.75 11.51 22.55
N THR A 101 8.85 10.57 22.87
CA THR A 101 7.51 10.48 22.29
C THR A 101 6.74 11.79 22.46
N ARG A 102 6.12 12.24 21.39
CA ARG A 102 5.24 13.42 21.35
C ARG A 102 3.83 13.01 20.94
N THR A 103 2.84 13.66 21.52
CA THR A 103 1.44 13.41 21.19
C THR A 103 1.00 14.40 20.11
N ILE A 104 0.52 13.88 18.99
CA ILE A 104 -0.06 14.66 17.89
C ILE A 104 -1.47 15.09 18.29
N SER A 105 -2.28 14.13 18.74
CA SER A 105 -3.65 14.35 19.17
C SER A 105 -4.10 13.22 20.09
N GLN A 106 -5.14 13.45 20.91
CA GLN A 106 -5.72 12.47 21.82
C GLN A 106 -7.21 12.68 21.93
N ALA A 107 -7.99 11.62 21.75
CA ALA A 107 -9.45 11.65 21.92
C ALA A 107 -10.03 10.25 22.20
N ARG A 108 -11.36 10.18 22.44
CA ARG A 108 -12.09 8.91 22.65
C ARG A 108 -12.83 8.42 21.41
N ASP A 109 -13.03 9.28 20.45
CA ASP A 109 -13.83 9.08 19.23
C ASP A 109 -12.99 8.78 17.99
N TYR A 110 -11.73 8.41 18.15
CA TYR A 110 -10.92 7.99 17.03
C TYR A 110 -11.44 6.71 16.37
N PHE A 111 -11.44 6.70 15.04
CA PHE A 111 -11.63 5.50 14.26
C PHE A 111 -10.28 4.78 14.12
N VAL A 112 -10.06 3.77 14.95
CA VAL A 112 -8.84 2.94 14.90
C VAL A 112 -9.14 1.69 14.12
N ASN A 113 -8.48 1.53 12.99
CA ASN A 113 -8.60 0.37 12.12
C ASN A 113 -7.18 -0.08 11.70
N TRP A 114 -6.95 -1.37 11.70
CA TRP A 114 -5.65 -1.96 11.34
C TRP A 114 -5.24 -1.72 9.87
N ALA A 115 -6.19 -1.40 9.01
CA ALA A 115 -5.98 -1.19 7.57
C ALA A 115 -5.98 0.29 7.17
N ASP A 116 -6.53 1.17 8.02
CA ASP A 116 -6.65 2.60 7.78
C ASP A 116 -6.02 3.34 8.97
N PHE A 117 -4.84 3.86 8.78
CA PHE A 117 -3.93 4.29 9.84
C PHE A 117 -3.57 5.76 9.72
N PRO A 118 -3.26 6.43 10.87
CA PRO A 118 -2.75 7.79 10.85
C PRO A 118 -1.36 7.85 10.23
N ALA A 119 -1.06 8.95 9.56
CA ALA A 119 0.25 9.16 8.96
C ALA A 119 0.79 10.57 9.26
N ILE A 120 2.10 10.69 9.14
CA ILE A 120 2.84 11.96 9.25
C ILE A 120 3.66 12.17 7.98
N THR A 121 3.84 13.43 7.58
CA THR A 121 4.73 13.80 6.47
C THR A 121 5.46 15.10 6.79
N ALA A 122 6.66 15.27 6.24
CA ALA A 122 7.35 16.55 6.26
C ALA A 122 6.90 17.43 5.09
N LEU A 123 6.84 18.74 5.32
CA LEU A 123 6.55 19.74 4.31
C LEU A 123 7.85 20.37 3.79
N GLY A 124 7.79 21.01 2.62
CA GLY A 124 8.97 21.59 1.95
C GLY A 124 9.68 22.69 2.75
N ASN A 125 8.99 23.36 3.66
CA ASN A 125 9.54 24.36 4.58
C ASN A 125 10.10 23.77 5.90
N GLY A 126 10.04 22.42 6.07
CA GLY A 126 10.47 21.72 7.28
C GLY A 126 9.40 21.55 8.35
N ASP A 127 8.20 22.12 8.17
CA ASP A 127 7.04 21.82 9.02
C ASP A 127 6.64 20.36 8.89
N LEU A 128 5.81 19.89 9.81
CA LEU A 128 5.18 18.58 9.75
C LEU A 128 3.67 18.72 9.51
N ALA A 129 3.11 17.74 8.83
CA ALA A 129 1.67 17.55 8.75
C ALA A 129 1.34 16.12 9.18
N ALA A 130 0.20 15.93 9.85
CA ALA A 130 -0.28 14.64 10.26
C ALA A 130 -1.79 14.54 10.06
N HIS A 131 -2.29 13.31 9.90
CA HIS A 131 -3.71 13.04 9.87
C HIS A 131 -4.08 11.89 10.79
N TRP A 132 -5.33 11.86 11.18
CA TRP A 132 -6.01 10.72 11.80
C TRP A 132 -7.46 10.68 11.35
N LEU A 133 -8.14 9.62 11.75
CA LEU A 133 -9.55 9.40 11.47
C LEU A 133 -10.37 9.55 12.76
N GLU A 134 -11.47 10.25 12.65
CA GLU A 134 -12.36 10.55 13.77
C GLU A 134 -13.78 10.10 13.44
N ARG A 135 -14.40 9.39 14.39
CA ARG A 135 -15.79 8.93 14.23
C ARG A 135 -16.73 10.11 14.17
N GLU A 136 -17.69 10.01 13.28
CA GLU A 136 -18.78 10.95 13.15
C GLU A 136 -20.11 10.27 13.52
N ALA A 137 -21.14 11.06 13.79
CA ALA A 137 -22.45 10.52 14.09
C ALA A 137 -23.03 9.82 12.86
N GLY A 138 -23.62 8.64 13.03
CA GLY A 138 -24.32 7.94 11.94
C GLY A 138 -24.17 6.44 11.95
N GLY A 139 -22.97 5.89 11.80
CA GLY A 139 -22.78 4.45 11.65
C GLY A 139 -21.40 3.93 12.02
N LYS A 140 -21.21 2.63 11.89
CA LYS A 140 -19.95 1.96 12.20
C LYS A 140 -18.77 2.47 11.36
N TYR A 141 -19.04 2.78 10.10
CA TYR A 141 -18.08 3.26 9.12
C TYR A 141 -18.35 4.71 8.71
N THR A 142 -18.82 5.53 9.67
CA THR A 142 -18.97 6.97 9.49
C THR A 142 -17.84 7.64 10.23
N TYR A 143 -16.86 8.11 9.50
CA TYR A 143 -15.68 8.76 10.04
C TYR A 143 -15.07 9.73 9.01
N GLY A 144 -14.41 10.75 9.50
CA GLY A 144 -13.79 11.79 8.68
C GLY A 144 -12.32 11.96 8.98
N VAL A 145 -11.61 12.50 8.01
CA VAL A 145 -10.19 12.84 8.09
C VAL A 145 -10.02 14.12 8.90
N ARG A 146 -9.02 14.14 9.79
CA ARG A 146 -8.53 15.36 10.46
C ARG A 146 -7.07 15.56 10.09
N VAL A 147 -6.72 16.77 9.71
CA VAL A 147 -5.35 17.17 9.33
C VAL A 147 -4.87 18.26 10.26
N VAL A 148 -3.66 18.13 10.77
CA VAL A 148 -2.98 19.13 11.62
C VAL A 148 -1.58 19.43 11.10
N ARG A 149 -1.01 20.54 11.55
CA ARG A 149 0.33 21.00 11.21
C ARG A 149 1.12 21.35 12.46
N SER A 150 2.44 21.19 12.37
CA SER A 150 3.40 21.62 13.39
C SER A 150 4.56 22.34 12.72
N SER A 151 4.93 23.50 13.24
CA SER A 151 6.10 24.28 12.81
C SER A 151 7.26 24.22 13.81
N ASP A 152 7.17 23.33 14.80
CA ASP A 152 8.13 23.22 15.90
C ASP A 152 8.56 21.76 16.14
N GLU A 153 8.69 20.97 15.07
CA GLU A 153 9.09 19.55 15.09
C GLU A 153 8.13 18.65 15.87
N GLY A 154 6.83 18.96 15.89
CA GLY A 154 5.80 18.16 16.56
C GLY A 154 5.65 18.42 18.06
N ARG A 155 6.21 19.53 18.59
CA ARG A 155 6.01 19.93 19.99
C ARG A 155 4.63 20.52 20.22
N SER A 156 4.10 21.21 19.23
CA SER A 156 2.72 21.69 19.23
C SER A 156 2.08 21.52 17.85
N TRP A 157 0.75 21.45 17.82
CA TRP A 157 -0.03 21.19 16.62
C TRP A 157 -1.16 22.21 16.49
N SER A 158 -1.49 22.57 15.26
CA SER A 158 -2.62 23.43 14.94
C SER A 158 -3.96 22.83 15.36
N ALA A 159 -5.02 23.63 15.35
CA ALA A 159 -6.37 23.07 15.33
C ALA A 159 -6.57 22.16 14.11
N PRO A 160 -7.34 21.05 14.24
CA PRO A 160 -7.57 20.13 13.14
C PRO A 160 -8.45 20.75 12.06
N VAL A 161 -8.15 20.39 10.81
CA VAL A 161 -8.92 20.79 9.63
C VAL A 161 -9.50 19.51 9.00
N THR A 162 -10.78 19.56 8.60
CA THR A 162 -11.44 18.50 7.82
C THR A 162 -11.26 18.82 6.34
N PRO A 163 -10.56 17.98 5.56
CA PRO A 163 -10.22 18.28 4.17
C PRO A 163 -11.36 18.03 3.17
N HIS A 164 -12.35 17.23 3.52
CA HIS A 164 -13.55 16.98 2.70
C HIS A 164 -14.66 17.96 3.04
N THR A 165 -15.31 18.51 2.02
CA THR A 165 -16.25 19.64 2.16
C THR A 165 -17.70 19.27 1.87
N ASP A 166 -18.01 17.95 1.76
CA ASP A 166 -19.36 17.49 1.41
C ASP A 166 -20.39 17.59 2.55
N GLY A 167 -19.93 17.69 3.80
CA GLY A 167 -20.79 17.76 4.98
C GLY A 167 -21.64 16.50 5.22
N LEU A 168 -21.27 15.37 4.61
CA LEU A 168 -22.01 14.12 4.73
C LEU A 168 -21.35 13.19 5.76
N ALA A 169 -22.20 12.53 6.54
CA ALA A 169 -21.77 11.48 7.45
C ALA A 169 -21.50 10.19 6.65
N ALA A 170 -20.28 10.06 6.14
CA ALA A 170 -19.85 8.97 5.27
C ALA A 170 -18.45 8.45 5.69
N GLU A 171 -17.92 7.51 4.95
CA GLU A 171 -16.58 6.98 5.13
C GLU A 171 -15.58 7.84 4.35
N HIS A 172 -14.59 8.43 5.05
CA HIS A 172 -13.51 9.20 4.45
C HIS A 172 -12.18 8.74 5.06
N GLY A 173 -11.40 7.96 4.32
CA GLY A 173 -10.17 7.37 4.87
C GLY A 173 -9.18 6.88 3.85
N PHE A 174 -8.27 5.99 4.26
CA PHE A 174 -7.19 5.44 3.44
C PHE A 174 -6.33 6.54 2.80
N VAL A 175 -5.93 7.48 3.64
CA VAL A 175 -5.31 8.75 3.26
C VAL A 175 -3.83 8.59 2.96
N SER A 176 -3.37 9.24 1.88
CA SER A 176 -1.94 9.53 1.70
C SER A 176 -1.73 11.03 1.67
N LEU A 177 -0.68 11.48 2.39
CA LEU A 177 -0.29 12.88 2.49
C LEU A 177 0.95 13.19 1.65
N TRP A 178 1.08 14.44 1.24
CA TRP A 178 2.32 14.94 0.66
C TRP A 178 2.53 16.45 0.90
N SER A 179 3.76 16.91 0.75
CA SER A 179 4.05 18.33 0.66
C SER A 179 3.72 18.85 -0.73
N GLU A 180 2.90 19.88 -0.82
CA GLU A 180 2.66 20.63 -2.04
C GLU A 180 3.30 22.01 -1.94
N GLY A 181 4.23 22.31 -2.86
CA GLY A 181 5.05 23.50 -2.73
C GLY A 181 5.85 23.54 -1.41
N ALA A 182 5.97 24.71 -0.83
CA ALA A 182 6.71 24.88 0.42
C ALA A 182 5.94 24.50 1.66
N SER A 183 4.63 24.73 1.70
CA SER A 183 3.87 24.71 2.96
C SER A 183 2.47 24.12 2.88
N ASP A 184 1.93 23.82 1.71
CA ASP A 184 0.60 23.23 1.62
C ASP A 184 0.65 21.73 1.80
N VAL A 185 -0.38 21.16 2.37
CA VAL A 185 -0.58 19.72 2.53
C VAL A 185 -1.48 19.24 1.42
N GLY A 186 -0.95 18.42 0.55
CA GLY A 186 -1.77 17.66 -0.39
C GLY A 186 -2.23 16.36 0.25
N LEU A 187 -3.41 15.91 -0.11
CA LEU A 187 -3.92 14.61 0.32
C LEU A 187 -4.82 13.99 -0.73
N VAL A 188 -4.82 12.67 -0.74
CA VAL A 188 -5.75 11.81 -1.45
C VAL A 188 -6.43 10.90 -0.44
N TRP A 189 -7.72 10.60 -0.65
CA TRP A 189 -8.49 9.71 0.22
C TRP A 189 -9.53 8.91 -0.57
N LEU A 190 -9.95 7.81 0.02
CA LEU A 190 -11.17 7.10 -0.37
C LEU A 190 -12.37 7.84 0.21
N ASP A 191 -13.35 8.12 -0.62
CA ASP A 191 -14.49 8.96 -0.30
C ASP A 191 -15.81 8.24 -0.55
N GLY A 192 -16.51 7.93 0.52
CA GLY A 192 -17.76 7.19 0.52
C GLY A 192 -19.02 8.04 0.46
N ARG A 193 -18.93 9.35 0.13
CA ARG A 193 -20.09 10.25 0.09
C ARG A 193 -21.26 9.75 -0.75
N LYS A 194 -20.99 9.01 -1.83
CA LYS A 194 -22.04 8.39 -2.65
C LYS A 194 -22.89 7.38 -1.87
N SER A 195 -22.33 6.71 -0.86
CA SER A 195 -23.08 5.78 -0.01
C SER A 195 -24.05 6.46 0.94
N ALA A 196 -23.83 7.75 1.23
CA ALA A 196 -24.71 8.58 2.05
C ALA A 196 -25.75 9.38 1.23
N MET A 197 -25.63 9.40 -0.10
CA MET A 197 -26.54 10.10 -0.99
C MET A 197 -27.72 9.18 -1.38
N ALA A 198 -28.94 9.71 -1.31
CA ALA A 198 -30.12 9.01 -1.84
C ALA A 198 -29.97 8.80 -3.35
N ASP A 199 -30.42 7.66 -3.84
CA ASP A 199 -30.46 7.31 -5.27
C ASP A 199 -29.07 7.24 -5.97
N SER A 200 -27.98 7.18 -5.22
CA SER A 200 -26.65 6.95 -5.81
C SER A 200 -26.21 5.49 -5.70
N ALA A 201 -25.39 5.05 -6.65
CA ALA A 201 -24.67 3.79 -6.51
C ALA A 201 -23.75 3.88 -5.28
N ARG A 202 -23.77 2.84 -4.43
CA ARG A 202 -22.89 2.76 -3.25
C ARG A 202 -21.46 2.48 -3.68
N GLU A 203 -20.81 3.50 -4.19
CA GLU A 203 -19.45 3.42 -4.72
C GLU A 203 -18.51 4.31 -3.90
N MET A 204 -17.34 3.76 -3.62
CA MET A 204 -16.21 4.53 -3.13
C MET A 204 -15.56 5.28 -4.28
N THR A 205 -15.17 6.52 -4.07
CA THR A 205 -14.47 7.35 -5.05
C THR A 205 -13.07 7.71 -4.55
N ILE A 206 -12.18 8.10 -5.45
CA ILE A 206 -10.89 8.71 -5.08
C ILE A 206 -11.01 10.21 -5.21
N ARG A 207 -10.67 10.93 -4.15
CA ARG A 207 -10.63 12.39 -4.15
C ARG A 207 -9.31 12.93 -3.63
N THR A 208 -9.02 14.17 -3.99
CA THR A 208 -7.83 14.88 -3.56
C THR A 208 -8.17 16.33 -3.23
N ALA A 209 -7.41 16.93 -2.34
CA ALA A 209 -7.48 18.35 -2.03
C ALA A 209 -6.12 18.88 -1.55
N LEU A 210 -6.00 20.19 -1.46
CA LEU A 210 -4.90 20.86 -0.77
C LEU A 210 -5.44 21.57 0.46
N VAL A 211 -4.72 21.46 1.57
CA VAL A 211 -4.90 22.25 2.80
C VAL A 211 -3.78 23.27 2.88
N SER A 212 -4.11 24.54 2.74
CA SER A 212 -3.13 25.63 2.81
C SER A 212 -2.52 25.78 4.20
N SER A 213 -1.47 26.57 4.32
CA SER A 213 -0.88 26.95 5.62
C SER A 213 -1.85 27.63 6.58
N THR A 214 -2.92 28.23 6.06
CA THR A 214 -3.97 28.86 6.87
C THR A 214 -5.16 27.93 7.17
N GLY A 215 -5.11 26.66 6.71
CA GLY A 215 -6.19 25.70 6.85
C GLY A 215 -7.29 25.80 5.79
N ALA A 216 -7.16 26.67 4.79
CA ALA A 216 -8.14 26.75 3.70
C ALA A 216 -8.03 25.51 2.79
N ILE A 217 -9.19 24.92 2.45
CA ILE A 217 -9.28 23.80 1.52
C ILE A 217 -9.35 24.36 0.10
N THR A 218 -8.46 23.87 -0.76
CA THR A 218 -8.39 24.28 -2.16
C THR A 218 -8.17 23.08 -3.06
N ARG A 219 -8.46 23.23 -4.35
CA ARG A 219 -8.23 22.22 -5.38
C ARG A 219 -8.84 20.83 -5.07
N GLU A 220 -10.00 20.80 -4.38
CA GLU A 220 -10.71 19.53 -4.25
C GLU A 220 -11.09 19.03 -5.65
N ALA A 221 -10.76 17.77 -5.94
CA ALA A 221 -11.01 17.15 -7.22
C ALA A 221 -11.41 15.68 -7.06
N LEU A 222 -12.34 15.24 -7.92
CA LEU A 222 -12.64 13.83 -8.15
C LEU A 222 -11.55 13.27 -9.08
N ILE A 223 -10.85 12.24 -8.61
CA ILE A 223 -9.82 11.52 -9.37
C ILE A 223 -10.42 10.33 -10.08
N ASP A 224 -11.22 9.54 -9.36
CA ASP A 224 -11.91 8.38 -9.89
C ASP A 224 -13.31 8.26 -9.28
N ALA A 225 -14.29 7.97 -10.12
CA ALA A 225 -15.70 7.87 -9.73
C ALA A 225 -16.05 6.52 -9.10
N ARG A 226 -15.14 5.54 -9.17
CA ARG A 226 -15.31 4.20 -8.59
C ARG A 226 -13.96 3.59 -8.25
N SER A 227 -13.78 3.10 -7.04
CA SER A 227 -12.54 2.50 -6.56
C SER A 227 -12.78 1.37 -5.57
N CYS A 228 -11.74 0.67 -5.18
CA CYS A 228 -11.78 -0.27 -4.05
C CYS A 228 -12.16 0.47 -2.76
N ASP A 229 -13.02 -0.14 -1.96
CA ASP A 229 -13.60 0.51 -0.77
C ASP A 229 -12.68 0.48 0.47
N CYS A 230 -11.55 -0.23 0.41
CA CYS A 230 -10.77 -0.57 1.62
C CYS A 230 -9.28 -0.77 1.36
N CYS A 231 -8.75 -0.15 0.32
CA CYS A 231 -7.36 -0.34 -0.08
C CYS A 231 -6.59 0.97 0.07
N GLN A 232 -5.44 0.92 0.76
CA GLN A 232 -4.57 2.07 0.95
C GLN A 232 -4.19 2.69 -0.40
N THR A 233 -4.08 4.01 -0.43
CA THR A 233 -3.54 4.78 -1.55
C THR A 233 -2.04 4.98 -1.39
N GLY A 234 -1.35 5.39 -2.46
CA GLY A 234 0.06 5.75 -2.41
C GLY A 234 0.38 6.97 -3.28
N THR A 235 1.42 7.71 -2.95
CA THR A 235 1.82 8.91 -3.69
C THR A 235 3.33 9.08 -3.72
N ALA A 236 3.85 9.55 -4.85
CA ALA A 236 5.27 9.90 -5.00
C ALA A 236 5.45 11.14 -5.89
N ALA A 237 6.53 11.89 -5.64
CA ALA A 237 6.92 13.02 -6.47
C ALA A 237 7.80 12.57 -7.63
N THR A 238 7.52 13.05 -8.83
CA THR A 238 8.36 12.89 -10.03
C THR A 238 8.83 14.26 -10.52
N ARG A 239 9.74 14.29 -11.49
CA ARG A 239 10.15 15.55 -12.12
C ARG A 239 8.98 16.27 -12.81
N GLY A 240 8.03 15.51 -13.38
CA GLY A 240 6.86 16.04 -14.09
C GLY A 240 5.69 16.43 -13.20
N GLY A 241 5.77 16.21 -11.89
CA GLY A 241 4.68 16.42 -10.93
C GLY A 241 4.48 15.21 -10.03
N ARG A 242 3.31 15.05 -9.48
CA ARG A 242 2.98 13.95 -8.56
C ARG A 242 2.29 12.80 -9.27
N VAL A 243 2.50 11.59 -8.77
CA VAL A 243 1.72 10.41 -9.11
C VAL A 243 0.93 9.94 -7.90
N LEU A 244 -0.29 9.44 -8.13
CA LEU A 244 -1.13 8.76 -7.14
C LEU A 244 -1.44 7.37 -7.66
N VAL A 245 -1.33 6.37 -6.79
CA VAL A 245 -1.69 4.99 -7.09
C VAL A 245 -2.76 4.51 -6.12
N TYR A 246 -3.67 3.70 -6.61
CA TYR A 246 -4.76 3.12 -5.83
C TYR A 246 -5.25 1.82 -6.48
N ARG A 247 -6.03 1.05 -5.75
CA ARG A 247 -6.72 -0.10 -6.32
C ARG A 247 -8.04 0.36 -6.93
N ASP A 248 -8.16 0.16 -8.22
CA ASP A 248 -9.38 0.42 -8.98
C ASP A 248 -10.45 -0.65 -8.72
N ARG A 249 -11.67 -0.37 -9.15
CA ARG A 249 -12.82 -1.28 -9.12
C ARG A 249 -13.67 -1.07 -10.34
N SER A 250 -13.54 -1.93 -11.33
CA SER A 250 -14.42 -1.90 -12.51
C SER A 250 -15.84 -2.37 -12.21
N GLU A 251 -16.77 -2.17 -13.13
CA GLU A 251 -18.14 -2.72 -13.04
C GLU A 251 -18.15 -4.25 -12.95
N ALA A 252 -17.16 -4.90 -13.57
CA ALA A 252 -16.98 -6.35 -13.52
C ALA A 252 -16.18 -6.81 -12.29
N GLU A 253 -16.03 -5.98 -11.26
CA GLU A 253 -15.26 -6.29 -10.03
C GLU A 253 -13.78 -6.66 -10.29
N ILE A 254 -13.19 -6.14 -11.37
CA ILE A 254 -11.75 -6.22 -11.58
C ILE A 254 -11.07 -5.20 -10.68
N ARG A 255 -10.09 -5.67 -9.90
CA ARG A 255 -9.39 -4.92 -8.84
C ARG A 255 -7.92 -4.69 -9.19
N ASP A 256 -7.63 -4.20 -10.38
CA ASP A 256 -6.27 -3.90 -10.83
C ASP A 256 -5.77 -2.57 -10.22
N ILE A 257 -4.46 -2.33 -10.29
CA ILE A 257 -3.87 -1.09 -9.79
C ILE A 257 -3.92 -0.01 -10.86
N ALA A 258 -4.45 1.15 -10.48
CA ALA A 258 -4.48 2.35 -11.30
C ALA A 258 -3.46 3.39 -10.81
N ILE A 259 -3.00 4.21 -11.73
CA ILE A 259 -2.16 5.38 -11.51
C ILE A 259 -2.78 6.59 -12.21
N VAL A 260 -2.71 7.75 -11.56
CA VAL A 260 -2.94 9.05 -12.17
C VAL A 260 -1.73 9.94 -11.98
N ARG A 261 -1.52 10.86 -12.90
CA ARG A 261 -0.38 11.79 -12.90
C ARG A 261 -0.88 13.22 -12.82
N GLN A 262 -0.22 14.02 -12.01
CA GLN A 262 -0.47 15.45 -11.97
C GLN A 262 -0.11 16.08 -13.32
N THR A 263 -0.92 17.01 -13.75
CA THR A 263 -0.75 17.78 -15.00
C THR A 263 -0.86 19.28 -14.68
N PRO A 264 -0.46 20.18 -15.56
CA PRO A 264 -0.64 21.62 -15.35
C PRO A 264 -2.09 22.06 -15.08
N THR A 265 -3.06 21.29 -15.56
CA THR A 265 -4.50 21.60 -15.45
C THR A 265 -5.26 20.72 -14.44
N GLY A 266 -4.57 19.83 -13.71
CA GLY A 266 -5.19 18.93 -12.75
C GLY A 266 -4.55 17.53 -12.76
N TRP A 267 -5.34 16.50 -13.00
CA TRP A 267 -4.90 15.10 -13.01
C TRP A 267 -5.21 14.43 -14.34
N SER A 268 -4.38 13.49 -14.75
CA SER A 268 -4.66 12.65 -15.93
C SER A 268 -5.86 11.73 -15.67
N ALA A 269 -6.44 11.18 -16.73
CA ALA A 269 -7.32 10.04 -16.59
C ALA A 269 -6.58 8.86 -15.91
N PRO A 270 -7.29 8.00 -15.15
CA PRO A 270 -6.75 6.76 -14.59
C PRO A 270 -6.19 5.85 -15.69
N MET A 271 -5.04 5.24 -15.40
CA MET A 271 -4.40 4.25 -16.27
C MET A 271 -4.01 3.03 -15.42
N ARG A 272 -4.24 1.83 -15.91
CA ARG A 272 -3.80 0.62 -15.23
C ARG A 272 -2.27 0.50 -15.30
N VAL A 273 -1.64 0.20 -14.15
CA VAL A 273 -0.20 -0.11 -14.09
C VAL A 273 0.08 -1.43 -14.79
N HIS A 274 -0.76 -2.42 -14.55
CA HIS A 274 -0.77 -3.71 -15.23
C HIS A 274 -2.18 -4.31 -15.22
N ALA A 275 -2.53 -5.06 -16.27
CA ALA A 275 -3.77 -5.80 -16.35
C ALA A 275 -3.59 -7.19 -15.73
N ASP A 276 -3.71 -7.30 -14.40
CA ASP A 276 -3.74 -8.58 -13.70
C ASP A 276 -5.05 -9.33 -13.98
N GLU A 277 -6.12 -8.57 -14.29
CA GLU A 277 -7.50 -9.04 -14.45
C GLU A 277 -7.98 -9.76 -13.17
N TRP A 278 -7.64 -9.17 -12.02
CA TRP A 278 -8.02 -9.75 -10.74
C TRP A 278 -9.49 -9.50 -10.42
N HIS A 279 -10.32 -10.46 -10.73
CA HIS A 279 -11.72 -10.45 -10.35
C HIS A 279 -11.87 -10.81 -8.86
N TYR A 280 -12.35 -9.85 -8.06
CA TYR A 280 -12.56 -10.05 -6.63
C TYR A 280 -13.78 -9.25 -6.12
N PRO A 281 -14.96 -9.88 -5.96
CA PRO A 281 -16.18 -9.18 -5.51
C PRO A 281 -16.20 -9.03 -3.98
N GLY A 282 -15.16 -8.40 -3.44
CA GLY A 282 -14.96 -8.24 -2.00
C GLY A 282 -13.96 -7.15 -1.68
N CYS A 283 -13.52 -7.14 -0.42
CA CYS A 283 -12.60 -6.16 0.12
C CYS A 283 -11.22 -6.80 0.32
N PRO A 284 -10.26 -6.64 -0.61
CA PRO A 284 -8.96 -7.30 -0.51
C PRO A 284 -8.05 -6.68 0.55
N VAL A 285 -8.31 -5.44 0.95
CA VAL A 285 -7.56 -4.68 1.95
C VAL A 285 -6.05 -4.67 1.67
N ASN A 286 -5.68 -4.58 0.41
CA ASN A 286 -4.32 -4.59 -0.11
C ASN A 286 -4.18 -3.48 -1.16
N GLY A 287 -3.77 -2.29 -0.74
CA GLY A 287 -3.46 -1.17 -1.62
C GLY A 287 -2.07 -1.31 -2.25
N PRO A 288 -1.79 -0.55 -3.32
CA PRO A 288 -0.45 -0.40 -3.87
C PRO A 288 0.38 0.57 -3.05
N GLN A 289 1.71 0.53 -3.26
CA GLN A 289 2.63 1.57 -2.83
C GLN A 289 3.50 2.02 -4.01
N VAL A 290 4.05 3.23 -3.91
CA VAL A 290 4.82 3.84 -4.99
C VAL A 290 6.01 4.61 -4.46
N ALA A 291 7.17 4.40 -5.08
CA ALA A 291 8.36 5.21 -4.86
C ALA A 291 8.83 5.81 -6.20
N ALA A 292 9.41 7.00 -6.15
CA ALA A 292 9.93 7.65 -7.35
C ALA A 292 11.22 8.45 -7.07
N THR A 293 12.05 8.53 -8.10
CA THR A 293 13.21 9.44 -8.16
C THR A 293 13.37 9.95 -9.60
N GLY A 294 13.35 11.27 -9.78
CA GLY A 294 13.31 11.87 -11.12
C GLY A 294 12.08 11.42 -11.90
N ASP A 295 12.28 10.77 -13.05
CA ASP A 295 11.21 10.19 -13.88
C ASP A 295 11.09 8.66 -13.71
N THR A 296 11.93 8.06 -12.87
CA THR A 296 11.77 6.64 -12.49
C THR A 296 10.68 6.52 -11.44
N VAL A 297 9.67 5.70 -11.72
CA VAL A 297 8.57 5.37 -10.81
C VAL A 297 8.52 3.86 -10.67
N VAL A 298 8.41 3.38 -9.44
CA VAL A 298 8.20 1.96 -9.14
C VAL A 298 6.92 1.82 -8.34
N VAL A 299 6.00 0.99 -8.81
CA VAL A 299 4.78 0.64 -8.13
C VAL A 299 4.90 -0.79 -7.64
N ALA A 300 4.60 -1.02 -6.36
CA ALA A 300 4.51 -2.35 -5.75
C ALA A 300 3.05 -2.65 -5.41
N TRP A 301 2.62 -3.89 -5.64
CA TRP A 301 1.27 -4.32 -5.30
C TRP A 301 1.13 -5.82 -5.07
N TYR A 302 0.10 -6.16 -4.34
CA TYR A 302 -0.38 -7.53 -4.18
C TYR A 302 -1.49 -7.82 -5.19
N THR A 303 -1.51 -9.03 -5.74
CA THR A 303 -2.62 -9.57 -6.52
C THR A 303 -2.83 -11.04 -6.18
N ALA A 304 -4.06 -11.52 -6.27
CA ALA A 304 -4.36 -12.95 -6.22
C ALA A 304 -5.11 -13.40 -7.49
N ALA A 305 -4.81 -12.74 -8.60
CA ALA A 305 -5.37 -13.10 -9.90
C ALA A 305 -5.06 -14.56 -10.25
N ARG A 306 -6.06 -15.27 -10.79
CA ARG A 306 -5.98 -16.69 -11.14
C ARG A 306 -5.65 -17.56 -9.92
N ASP A 307 -6.23 -17.23 -8.76
CA ASP A 307 -6.10 -17.95 -7.49
C ASP A 307 -4.62 -18.15 -7.05
N THR A 308 -3.77 -17.21 -7.41
CA THR A 308 -2.35 -17.25 -7.03
C THR A 308 -1.92 -15.91 -6.45
N ALA A 309 -1.63 -15.90 -5.14
CA ALA A 309 -1.10 -14.74 -4.45
C ALA A 309 0.30 -14.38 -4.97
N ARG A 310 0.52 -13.09 -5.20
CA ARG A 310 1.81 -12.54 -5.67
C ARG A 310 2.01 -11.13 -5.16
N VAL A 311 3.25 -10.79 -4.89
CA VAL A 311 3.71 -9.41 -4.80
C VAL A 311 4.49 -9.09 -6.06
N ASN A 312 4.05 -8.09 -6.79
CA ASN A 312 4.66 -7.63 -8.03
C ASN A 312 5.18 -6.20 -7.88
N ILE A 313 6.17 -5.86 -8.69
CA ILE A 313 6.53 -4.47 -8.99
C ILE A 313 6.47 -4.24 -10.49
N ALA A 314 6.19 -2.98 -10.89
CA ALA A 314 6.42 -2.51 -12.25
C ALA A 314 7.21 -1.21 -12.21
N ARG A 315 8.11 -1.03 -13.16
CA ARG A 315 8.97 0.15 -13.29
C ARG A 315 8.56 0.98 -14.51
N SER A 316 8.48 2.27 -14.30
CA SER A 316 8.39 3.31 -15.34
C SER A 316 9.67 4.12 -15.35
N VAL A 317 10.03 4.69 -16.51
CA VAL A 317 11.16 5.64 -16.66
C VAL A 317 10.70 6.95 -17.30
N ASP A 318 9.41 7.15 -17.43
CA ASP A 318 8.75 8.29 -18.05
C ASP A 318 7.71 8.97 -17.13
N GLY A 319 7.98 8.96 -15.82
CA GLY A 319 7.11 9.59 -14.83
C GLY A 319 5.78 8.89 -14.63
N GLY A 320 5.71 7.58 -14.87
CA GLY A 320 4.48 6.78 -14.73
C GLY A 320 3.56 6.84 -15.94
N ALA A 321 4.05 7.28 -17.11
CA ALA A 321 3.25 7.29 -18.35
C ALA A 321 3.12 5.89 -18.97
N THR A 322 4.17 5.08 -18.85
CA THR A 322 4.17 3.68 -19.27
C THR A 322 4.95 2.83 -18.27
N PHE A 323 4.66 1.54 -18.21
CA PHE A 323 5.33 0.60 -17.31
C PHE A 323 5.91 -0.60 -18.08
N ALA A 324 7.08 -1.04 -17.66
CA ALA A 324 7.63 -2.33 -18.07
C ALA A 324 6.77 -3.48 -17.54
N PRO A 325 6.85 -4.68 -18.13
CA PRO A 325 6.19 -5.85 -17.58
C PRO A 325 6.52 -6.06 -16.10
N PRO A 326 5.56 -6.52 -15.28
CA PRO A 326 5.77 -6.70 -13.86
C PRO A 326 6.79 -7.78 -13.56
N VAL A 327 7.53 -7.58 -12.47
CA VAL A 327 8.45 -8.55 -11.89
C VAL A 327 7.85 -9.04 -10.57
N ARG A 328 7.70 -10.35 -10.41
CA ARG A 328 7.31 -10.96 -9.14
C ARG A 328 8.44 -10.84 -8.12
N VAL A 329 8.12 -10.38 -6.92
CA VAL A 329 9.09 -10.14 -5.85
C VAL A 329 9.08 -11.26 -4.81
N ASP A 330 7.90 -11.75 -4.46
CA ASP A 330 7.76 -12.91 -3.58
C ASP A 330 8.07 -14.22 -4.32
N ASP A 331 8.33 -15.28 -3.56
CA ASP A 331 8.47 -16.66 -4.04
C ASP A 331 7.76 -17.66 -3.13
N GLY A 332 6.85 -17.17 -2.29
CA GLY A 332 6.13 -17.94 -1.29
C GLY A 332 4.61 -17.75 -1.34
N ASP A 333 4.04 -17.51 -0.17
CA ASP A 333 2.61 -17.29 0.07
C ASP A 333 2.39 -15.88 0.66
N PRO A 334 2.48 -14.83 -0.15
CA PRO A 334 2.40 -13.47 0.34
C PRO A 334 0.97 -13.11 0.78
N MET A 335 0.87 -12.43 1.91
CA MET A 335 -0.37 -11.81 2.40
C MET A 335 -0.56 -10.40 1.85
N GLY A 336 0.46 -9.84 1.18
CA GLY A 336 0.49 -8.46 0.71
C GLY A 336 1.01 -7.49 1.75
N ARG A 337 0.30 -6.37 1.97
CA ARG A 337 0.76 -5.26 2.84
C ARG A 337 2.10 -4.71 2.39
N VAL A 338 2.18 -4.45 1.10
CA VAL A 338 3.42 -4.04 0.44
C VAL A 338 3.81 -2.62 0.80
N ASP A 339 5.12 -2.39 0.86
CA ASP A 339 5.70 -1.06 0.76
C ASP A 339 6.92 -1.09 -0.15
N VAL A 340 7.35 0.06 -0.67
CA VAL A 340 8.50 0.18 -1.56
C VAL A 340 9.22 1.50 -1.35
N VAL A 341 10.55 1.40 -1.28
CA VAL A 341 11.45 2.56 -1.31
C VAL A 341 12.49 2.35 -2.40
N LEU A 342 13.19 3.39 -2.79
CA LEU A 342 14.33 3.29 -3.70
C LEU A 342 15.62 3.53 -2.90
N ASP A 343 16.63 2.68 -3.13
CA ASP A 343 17.98 2.90 -2.63
C ASP A 343 18.70 4.01 -3.42
N ASP A 344 19.92 4.35 -3.02
CA ASP A 344 20.74 5.40 -3.65
C ASP A 344 21.05 5.12 -5.13
N ALA A 345 20.99 3.86 -5.55
CA ALA A 345 21.16 3.43 -6.94
C ALA A 345 19.82 3.34 -7.70
N ALA A 346 18.72 3.79 -7.08
CA ALA A 346 17.35 3.69 -7.61
C ALA A 346 16.88 2.24 -7.82
N ASN A 347 17.44 1.26 -7.08
CA ASN A 347 16.88 -0.07 -7.02
C ASN A 347 15.72 -0.10 -6.03
N PRO A 348 14.60 -0.73 -6.37
CA PRO A 348 13.49 -0.88 -5.43
C PRO A 348 13.85 -1.87 -4.32
N VAL A 349 13.64 -1.43 -3.09
CA VAL A 349 13.58 -2.28 -1.90
C VAL A 349 12.10 -2.42 -1.54
N VAL A 350 11.59 -3.63 -1.68
CA VAL A 350 10.18 -3.96 -1.46
C VAL A 350 10.06 -4.73 -0.16
N VAL A 351 9.09 -4.36 0.67
CA VAL A 351 8.71 -5.11 1.87
C VAL A 351 7.29 -5.62 1.74
N TRP A 352 7.00 -6.79 2.33
CA TRP A 352 5.66 -7.38 2.35
C TRP A 352 5.47 -8.32 3.54
N LEU A 353 4.22 -8.66 3.84
CA LEU A 353 3.88 -9.74 4.76
C LEU A 353 3.80 -11.06 4.02
N GLU A 354 4.46 -12.07 4.58
CA GLU A 354 4.51 -13.45 4.09
C GLU A 354 3.92 -14.40 5.13
N GLN A 355 3.04 -15.31 4.71
CA GLN A 355 2.53 -16.38 5.57
C GLN A 355 3.59 -17.46 5.74
N ARG A 356 3.89 -17.86 6.99
CA ARG A 356 4.89 -18.90 7.30
C ARG A 356 4.28 -20.11 8.01
N GLY A 357 3.02 -20.05 8.34
CA GLY A 357 2.29 -21.11 9.04
C GLY A 357 0.86 -20.64 9.36
N PRO A 358 0.04 -21.48 9.97
CA PRO A 358 -1.36 -21.14 10.23
C PRO A 358 -1.56 -19.83 11.00
N ASP A 359 -0.65 -19.51 11.91
CA ASP A 359 -0.75 -18.34 12.80
C ASP A 359 0.56 -17.52 12.81
N VAL A 360 1.42 -17.69 11.81
CA VAL A 360 2.72 -17.01 11.74
C VAL A 360 2.83 -16.25 10.43
N ALA A 361 3.05 -14.95 10.54
CA ALA A 361 3.40 -14.08 9.42
C ALA A 361 4.74 -13.40 9.70
N GLU A 362 5.52 -13.20 8.65
CA GLU A 362 6.81 -12.51 8.70
C GLU A 362 6.80 -11.30 7.77
N VAL A 363 7.54 -10.27 8.14
CA VAL A 363 7.86 -9.17 7.23
C VAL A 363 9.11 -9.54 6.46
N LEU A 364 8.99 -9.62 5.15
CA LEU A 364 10.12 -9.87 4.25
C LEU A 364 10.49 -8.61 3.50
N ALA A 365 11.76 -8.53 3.09
CA ALA A 365 12.28 -7.46 2.25
C ALA A 365 13.14 -8.03 1.13
N ARG A 366 13.08 -7.41 -0.05
CA ARG A 366 13.93 -7.76 -1.21
C ARG A 366 14.32 -6.52 -1.99
N THR A 367 15.62 -6.40 -2.28
CA THR A 367 16.11 -5.45 -3.28
C THR A 367 16.03 -6.10 -4.67
N VAL A 368 15.42 -5.39 -5.63
CA VAL A 368 15.31 -5.85 -7.01
C VAL A 368 16.30 -5.06 -7.86
N HIS A 369 17.33 -5.73 -8.34
CA HIS A 369 18.32 -5.12 -9.24
C HIS A 369 17.80 -5.14 -10.68
N GLY A 370 17.95 -4.01 -11.40
CA GLY A 370 17.49 -3.79 -12.77
C GLY A 370 18.41 -4.38 -13.83
#